data_204d4fef511a30bab5e4acc802e02d13
#
_entry.id   204d4fef511a30bab5e4acc802e02d13
#
_cell.length_a   1.000
_cell.length_b   1.000
_cell.length_c   1.000
_cell.angle_alpha   90.00
_cell.angle_beta   90.00
_cell.angle_gamma   90.00
#
_symmetry.space_group_name_H-M   'P 1'
#
loop_
_entity.id
_entity.type
_entity.pdbx_description
1 polymer ?
#
loop_
_entity_poly.entity_id
_entity_poly.type
_entity_poly.pdbx_seq_one_letter_code
_entity_poly.pdbx_strand_id
1 'polypeptide(L)'
;MGATPSQPCDEGGDPPCWSHLFADARDDIAHRGDIEVLVRNFYRDAAMDDLLGPVFEAARVNWNAHIATLIDFWAWQLLGEPGYDGHPLRAHEPIHARTPFAHSFYERWVELFCGTVDASFHGPVAEVAKGRGRKMASAMERLLSGVSASGAAPIEPVWRRVEPT
;
A
#
# COMPACT_ATOMS: atom_id res chain seq x y z
N MET A 1 55.52 -16.58 -35.19
CA MET A 1 55.13 -15.92 -33.92
C MET A 1 53.61 -15.84 -33.95
N GLY A 2 52.99 -16.84 -33.37
CA GLY A 2 51.60 -17.10 -33.53
C GLY A 2 50.73 -16.34 -32.53
N ALA A 3 49.74 -15.67 -33.02
CA ALA A 3 48.60 -15.18 -32.24
C ALA A 3 47.53 -16.28 -32.18
N THR A 4 47.22 -16.70 -30.99
CA THR A 4 46.15 -17.68 -30.73
C THR A 4 44.81 -16.99 -30.81
N PRO A 5 43.84 -17.49 -31.60
CA PRO A 5 42.51 -16.94 -31.60
C PRO A 5 41.74 -17.40 -30.37
N SER A 6 41.06 -16.45 -29.74
CA SER A 6 40.13 -16.65 -28.64
C SER A 6 39.02 -17.63 -29.05
N GLN A 7 38.79 -18.64 -28.22
CA GLN A 7 37.67 -19.58 -28.40
C GLN A 7 36.34 -18.88 -28.22
N PRO A 8 35.33 -19.22 -29.02
CA PRO A 8 33.95 -18.80 -28.79
C PRO A 8 33.37 -19.58 -27.60
N CYS A 9 32.59 -18.88 -26.76
CA CYS A 9 31.83 -19.45 -25.66
C CYS A 9 30.85 -20.48 -26.19
N ASP A 10 30.82 -21.60 -25.49
CA ASP A 10 30.06 -22.81 -25.78
C ASP A 10 28.54 -22.57 -25.87
N GLU A 11 27.92 -23.16 -26.87
CA GLU A 11 26.45 -23.13 -27.08
C GLU A 11 25.77 -24.14 -26.15
N GLY A 12 25.70 -23.81 -24.88
CA GLY A 12 24.91 -24.52 -23.87
C GLY A 12 24.07 -23.54 -23.10
N GLY A 13 22.82 -23.41 -23.49
CA GLY A 13 21.58 -22.90 -22.91
C GLY A 13 21.48 -22.11 -21.62
N ASP A 14 22.56 -21.57 -21.09
CA ASP A 14 22.49 -20.64 -19.97
C ASP A 14 22.27 -19.19 -20.47
N PRO A 15 21.37 -18.44 -19.84
CA PRO A 15 21.17 -17.05 -20.20
C PRO A 15 22.48 -16.28 -20.01
N PRO A 16 22.80 -15.33 -20.92
CA PRO A 16 24.07 -14.62 -20.85
C PRO A 16 24.25 -13.93 -19.50
N CYS A 17 25.48 -13.93 -18.97
CA CYS A 17 25.84 -13.44 -17.64
C CYS A 17 25.46 -11.97 -17.38
N TRP A 18 25.05 -11.21 -18.40
CA TRP A 18 24.52 -9.85 -18.23
C TRP A 18 23.04 -9.82 -17.86
N SER A 19 22.30 -10.93 -17.92
CA SER A 19 20.90 -10.98 -17.46
C SER A 19 20.77 -10.74 -15.96
N HIS A 20 21.83 -10.95 -15.17
CA HIS A 20 21.89 -10.63 -13.75
C HIS A 20 22.09 -9.12 -13.48
N LEU A 21 22.54 -8.35 -14.48
CA LEU A 21 22.77 -6.92 -14.35
C LEU A 21 21.48 -6.11 -14.48
N PHE A 22 20.39 -6.74 -14.90
CA PHE A 22 19.06 -6.15 -15.01
C PHE A 22 18.06 -6.80 -14.05
N ALA A 23 18.53 -7.61 -13.10
CA ALA A 23 17.71 -7.97 -11.95
C ALA A 23 17.33 -6.64 -11.26
N ASP A 24 16.04 -6.45 -11.10
CA ASP A 24 15.47 -5.24 -10.51
C ASP A 24 16.16 -4.97 -9.17
N ALA A 25 16.97 -3.90 -9.12
CA ALA A 25 17.82 -3.58 -7.98
C ALA A 25 17.04 -3.04 -6.77
N ARG A 26 15.70 -3.14 -6.82
CA ARG A 26 14.84 -2.75 -5.70
C ARG A 26 14.88 -3.83 -4.63
N ASP A 27 15.14 -3.42 -3.39
CA ASP A 27 15.12 -4.30 -2.24
C ASP A 27 13.67 -4.61 -1.81
N ASP A 28 13.49 -5.70 -1.07
CA ASP A 28 12.21 -6.03 -0.46
C ASP A 28 11.93 -5.14 0.76
N ILE A 29 10.70 -5.13 1.22
CA ILE A 29 10.28 -4.44 2.45
C ILE A 29 10.87 -5.21 3.64
N ALA A 30 11.84 -4.63 4.32
CA ALA A 30 12.60 -5.27 5.40
C ALA A 30 12.46 -4.59 6.76
N HIS A 31 12.20 -3.30 6.79
CA HIS A 31 12.16 -2.53 8.04
C HIS A 31 11.13 -1.39 7.99
N ARG A 32 10.88 -0.77 9.14
CA ARG A 32 9.87 0.29 9.30
C ARG A 32 10.10 1.49 8.37
N GLY A 33 11.35 1.80 8.03
CA GLY A 33 11.67 2.87 7.09
C GLY A 33 11.12 2.60 5.68
N ASP A 34 11.11 1.35 5.22
CA ASP A 34 10.51 0.96 3.94
C ASP A 34 8.99 1.13 3.97
N ILE A 35 8.36 0.79 5.10
CA ILE A 35 6.92 1.04 5.32
C ILE A 35 6.62 2.53 5.24
N GLU A 36 7.46 3.37 5.84
CA GLU A 36 7.29 4.83 5.79
C GLU A 36 7.38 5.34 4.34
N VAL A 37 8.36 4.88 3.57
CA VAL A 37 8.52 5.21 2.14
C VAL A 37 7.28 4.78 1.35
N LEU A 38 6.82 3.54 1.53
CA LEU A 38 5.63 3.01 0.87
C LEU A 38 4.39 3.88 1.16
N VAL A 39 4.11 4.10 2.44
CA VAL A 39 2.91 4.83 2.89
C VAL A 39 2.93 6.28 2.38
N ARG A 40 4.06 6.98 2.52
CA ARG A 40 4.18 8.37 2.08
C ARG A 40 4.04 8.51 0.57
N ASN A 41 4.68 7.66 -0.21
CA ASN A 41 4.59 7.68 -1.67
C ASN A 41 3.15 7.39 -2.12
N PHE A 42 2.55 6.33 -1.59
CA PHE A 42 1.18 5.97 -1.95
C PHE A 42 0.17 7.09 -1.64
N TYR A 43 0.19 7.65 -0.43
CA TYR A 43 -0.79 8.66 -0.05
C TYR A 43 -0.53 10.04 -0.66
N ARG A 44 0.72 10.35 -1.05
CA ARG A 44 1.00 11.50 -1.90
C ARG A 44 0.27 11.36 -3.25
N ASP A 45 0.38 10.20 -3.88
CA ASP A 45 -0.20 9.98 -5.20
C ASP A 45 -1.72 9.80 -5.12
N ALA A 46 -2.23 9.12 -4.10
CA ALA A 46 -3.67 8.96 -3.85
C ALA A 46 -4.38 10.29 -3.54
N ALA A 47 -3.72 11.21 -2.83
CA ALA A 47 -4.29 12.54 -2.56
C ALA A 47 -4.39 13.42 -3.81
N MET A 48 -3.55 13.17 -4.82
CA MET A 48 -3.54 13.87 -6.10
C MET A 48 -4.36 13.16 -7.18
N ASP A 49 -4.90 11.98 -6.90
CA ASP A 49 -5.68 11.20 -7.84
C ASP A 49 -7.08 11.78 -8.02
N ASP A 50 -7.55 11.86 -9.27
CA ASP A 50 -8.83 12.48 -9.62
C ASP A 50 -10.05 11.78 -8.99
N LEU A 51 -9.93 10.48 -8.70
CA LEU A 51 -11.01 9.69 -8.10
C LEU A 51 -10.90 9.61 -6.57
N LEU A 52 -9.70 9.42 -6.04
CA LEU A 52 -9.48 9.24 -4.59
C LEU A 52 -9.33 10.58 -3.86
N GLY A 53 -8.67 11.57 -4.46
CA GLY A 53 -8.39 12.88 -3.87
C GLY A 53 -9.62 13.58 -3.28
N PRO A 54 -10.73 13.70 -4.05
CA PRO A 54 -11.96 14.33 -3.55
C PRO A 54 -12.54 13.69 -2.28
N VAL A 55 -12.34 12.38 -2.08
CA VAL A 55 -12.83 11.68 -0.88
C VAL A 55 -11.98 12.05 0.35
N PHE A 56 -10.66 12.13 0.20
CA PHE A 56 -9.77 12.60 1.26
C PHE A 56 -10.04 14.05 1.65
N GLU A 57 -10.33 14.89 0.67
CA GLU A 57 -10.70 16.29 0.89
C GLU A 57 -12.03 16.40 1.64
N ALA A 58 -13.06 15.69 1.19
CA ALA A 58 -14.37 15.63 1.86
C ALA A 58 -14.28 15.08 3.29
N ALA A 59 -13.39 14.13 3.53
CA ALA A 59 -13.11 13.56 4.85
C ALA A 59 -12.33 14.52 5.76
N ARG A 60 -11.75 15.59 5.23
CA ARG A 60 -10.88 16.55 5.95
C ARG A 60 -9.76 15.84 6.70
N VAL A 61 -9.04 14.97 6.00
CA VAL A 61 -8.01 14.11 6.60
C VAL A 61 -6.90 14.94 7.25
N ASN A 62 -6.64 14.65 8.52
CA ASN A 62 -5.39 15.12 9.16
C ASN A 62 -4.24 14.23 8.68
N TRP A 63 -3.51 14.69 7.67
CA TRP A 63 -2.48 13.92 7.01
C TRP A 63 -1.37 13.42 7.94
N ASN A 64 -0.94 14.24 8.90
CA ASN A 64 0.14 13.82 9.82
C ASN A 64 -0.29 12.63 10.68
N ALA A 65 -1.48 12.72 11.30
CA ALA A 65 -2.03 11.65 12.12
C ALA A 65 -2.37 10.42 11.28
N HIS A 66 -2.92 10.61 10.08
CA HIS A 66 -3.30 9.53 9.17
C HIS A 66 -2.08 8.73 8.72
N ILE A 67 -1.05 9.40 8.22
CA ILE A 67 0.20 8.75 7.78
C ILE A 67 0.85 7.98 8.93
N ALA A 68 0.93 8.56 10.14
CA ALA A 68 1.49 7.86 11.30
C ALA A 68 0.71 6.57 11.62
N THR A 69 -0.63 6.64 11.64
CA THR A 69 -1.49 5.46 11.87
C THR A 69 -1.29 4.38 10.81
N LEU A 70 -1.12 4.77 9.56
CA LEU A 70 -0.93 3.83 8.45
C LEU A 70 0.45 3.19 8.43
N ILE A 71 1.48 3.92 8.85
CA ILE A 71 2.81 3.34 9.07
C ILE A 71 2.73 2.27 10.16
N ASP A 72 2.06 2.54 11.29
CA ASP A 72 1.84 1.56 12.36
C ASP A 72 1.05 0.35 11.85
N PHE A 73 -0.02 0.59 11.08
CA PHE A 73 -0.83 -0.48 10.49
C PHE A 73 -0.02 -1.39 9.57
N TRP A 74 0.72 -0.83 8.61
CA TRP A 74 1.48 -1.63 7.67
C TRP A 74 2.71 -2.29 8.30
N ALA A 75 3.36 -1.65 9.28
CA ALA A 75 4.44 -2.27 10.06
C ALA A 75 3.93 -3.47 10.86
N TRP A 76 2.76 -3.35 11.48
CA TRP A 76 2.10 -4.49 12.12
C TRP A 76 1.75 -5.59 11.13
N GLN A 77 1.17 -5.22 9.98
CA GLN A 77 0.74 -6.17 8.95
C GLN A 77 1.91 -6.93 8.31
N LEU A 78 3.02 -6.29 8.01
CA LEU A 78 4.09 -6.85 7.19
C LEU A 78 5.28 -7.32 8.00
N LEU A 79 5.60 -6.62 9.08
CA LEU A 79 6.79 -6.88 9.91
C LEU A 79 6.44 -7.47 11.28
N GLY A 80 5.15 -7.57 11.64
CA GLY A 80 4.72 -8.04 12.95
C GLY A 80 5.04 -7.09 14.11
N GLU A 81 5.33 -5.82 13.81
CA GLU A 81 5.63 -4.83 14.84
C GLU A 81 4.37 -4.54 15.68
N PRO A 82 4.47 -4.54 17.03
CA PRO A 82 3.35 -4.16 17.88
C PRO A 82 3.09 -2.65 17.81
N GLY A 83 1.87 -2.24 18.19
CA GLY A 83 1.54 -0.82 18.35
C GLY A 83 0.33 -0.33 17.55
N TYR A 84 -0.18 -1.11 16.60
CA TYR A 84 -1.43 -0.80 15.93
C TYR A 84 -2.61 -1.44 16.65
N ASP A 85 -3.54 -0.60 17.11
CA ASP A 85 -4.78 -0.99 17.81
C ASP A 85 -6.05 -0.44 17.13
N GLY A 86 -5.92 0.08 15.90
CA GLY A 86 -7.01 0.68 15.16
C GLY A 86 -7.96 -0.31 14.50
N HIS A 87 -9.10 0.21 14.06
CA HIS A 87 -10.12 -0.52 13.32
C HIS A 87 -10.38 0.17 11.97
N PRO A 88 -9.75 -0.25 10.88
CA PRO A 88 -9.89 0.41 9.57
C PRO A 88 -11.34 0.56 9.14
N LEU A 89 -12.15 -0.49 9.27
CA LEU A 89 -13.57 -0.45 8.89
C LEU A 89 -14.31 0.66 9.64
N ARG A 90 -14.21 0.71 10.97
CA ARG A 90 -14.88 1.71 11.79
C ARG A 90 -14.46 3.15 11.45
N ALA A 91 -13.20 3.34 11.07
CA ALA A 91 -12.70 4.64 10.64
C ALA A 91 -13.35 5.13 9.34
N HIS A 92 -13.74 4.20 8.46
CA HIS A 92 -14.30 4.53 7.15
C HIS A 92 -15.83 4.57 7.11
N GLU A 93 -16.53 3.91 8.07
CA GLU A 93 -17.99 3.90 8.15
C GLU A 93 -18.62 5.32 8.08
N PRO A 94 -18.21 6.30 8.91
CA PRO A 94 -18.81 7.63 8.88
C PRO A 94 -18.47 8.42 7.61
N ILE A 95 -17.36 8.13 6.96
CA ILE A 95 -16.98 8.76 5.70
C ILE A 95 -17.86 8.18 4.59
N HIS A 96 -17.97 6.86 4.51
CA HIS A 96 -18.80 6.15 3.55
C HIS A 96 -20.28 6.52 3.68
N ALA A 97 -20.80 6.70 4.90
CA ALA A 97 -22.16 7.13 5.14
C ALA A 97 -22.48 8.52 4.56
N ARG A 98 -21.50 9.42 4.52
CA ARG A 98 -21.64 10.75 3.92
C ARG A 98 -21.34 10.80 2.43
N THR A 99 -20.34 10.04 2.02
CA THR A 99 -19.82 9.97 0.65
C THR A 99 -19.61 8.50 0.31
N PRO A 100 -20.64 7.80 -0.20
CA PRO A 100 -20.53 6.38 -0.51
C PRO A 100 -19.40 6.09 -1.49
N PHE A 101 -18.54 5.14 -1.15
CA PHE A 101 -17.46 4.70 -2.01
C PHE A 101 -18.01 3.76 -3.09
N ALA A 102 -17.85 4.14 -4.34
CA ALA A 102 -18.19 3.29 -5.48
C ALA A 102 -17.17 2.15 -5.63
N HIS A 103 -17.56 1.09 -6.34
CA HIS A 103 -16.66 -0.03 -6.67
C HIS A 103 -15.35 0.46 -7.31
N SER A 104 -15.42 1.37 -8.25
CA SER A 104 -14.27 1.98 -8.94
C SER A 104 -13.27 2.65 -7.98
N PHE A 105 -13.74 3.12 -6.82
CA PHE A 105 -12.88 3.69 -5.79
C PHE A 105 -11.92 2.64 -5.20
N TYR A 106 -12.46 1.45 -4.89
CA TYR A 106 -11.64 0.35 -4.34
C TYR A 106 -10.69 -0.22 -5.39
N GLU A 107 -11.13 -0.34 -6.64
CA GLU A 107 -10.26 -0.77 -7.75
C GLU A 107 -9.11 0.21 -7.94
N ARG A 108 -9.38 1.51 -7.97
CA ARG A 108 -8.37 2.55 -8.13
C ARG A 108 -7.38 2.58 -6.97
N TRP A 109 -7.87 2.42 -5.74
CA TRP A 109 -7.02 2.33 -4.57
C TRP A 109 -6.05 1.15 -4.68
N VAL A 110 -6.53 -0.03 -5.07
CA VAL A 110 -5.71 -1.23 -5.26
C VAL A 110 -4.69 -1.04 -6.37
N GLU A 111 -5.10 -0.45 -7.49
CA GLU A 111 -4.21 -0.18 -8.64
C GLU A 111 -3.04 0.72 -8.21
N LEU A 112 -3.34 1.85 -7.60
CA LEU A 112 -2.32 2.79 -7.13
C LEU A 112 -1.43 2.18 -6.05
N PHE A 113 -2.01 1.45 -5.09
CA PHE A 113 -1.24 0.81 -4.03
C PHE A 113 -0.27 -0.24 -4.58
N CYS A 114 -0.75 -1.13 -5.44
CA CYS A 114 0.11 -2.14 -6.06
C CYS A 114 1.18 -1.49 -6.94
N GLY A 115 0.83 -0.46 -7.71
CA GLY A 115 1.78 0.28 -8.53
C GLY A 115 2.87 0.97 -7.69
N THR A 116 2.52 1.53 -6.53
CA THR A 116 3.50 2.12 -5.60
C THR A 116 4.43 1.07 -5.02
N VAL A 117 3.89 -0.10 -4.64
CA VAL A 117 4.73 -1.22 -4.18
C VAL A 117 5.70 -1.64 -5.28
N ASP A 118 5.20 -1.89 -6.50
CA ASP A 118 6.00 -2.34 -7.64
C ASP A 118 7.05 -1.30 -8.07
N ALA A 119 6.77 0.00 -7.89
CA ALA A 119 7.71 1.06 -8.18
C ALA A 119 8.86 1.16 -7.18
N SER A 120 8.64 0.74 -5.93
CA SER A 120 9.57 0.97 -4.82
C SER A 120 10.26 -0.29 -4.32
N PHE A 121 9.61 -1.47 -4.41
CA PHE A 121 10.05 -2.70 -3.76
C PHE A 121 9.88 -3.92 -4.66
N HIS A 122 10.71 -4.93 -4.41
CA HIS A 122 10.62 -6.22 -5.10
C HIS A 122 11.01 -7.35 -4.14
N GLY A 123 10.13 -8.34 -3.95
CA GLY A 123 10.40 -9.49 -3.12
C GLY A 123 9.16 -10.10 -2.47
N PRO A 124 9.34 -11.14 -1.65
CA PRO A 124 8.23 -11.84 -1.01
C PRO A 124 7.34 -10.95 -0.15
N VAL A 125 7.90 -10.00 0.61
CA VAL A 125 7.11 -9.12 1.48
C VAL A 125 6.35 -8.09 0.66
N ALA A 126 6.94 -7.57 -0.42
CA ALA A 126 6.25 -6.72 -1.38
C ALA A 126 5.02 -7.42 -1.99
N GLU A 127 5.14 -8.71 -2.36
CA GLU A 127 4.01 -9.50 -2.85
C GLU A 127 2.93 -9.71 -1.76
N VAL A 128 3.34 -9.96 -0.53
CA VAL A 128 2.41 -10.04 0.63
C VAL A 128 1.69 -8.72 0.83
N ALA A 129 2.38 -7.58 0.72
CA ALA A 129 1.78 -6.24 0.84
C ALA A 129 0.65 -6.05 -0.19
N LYS A 130 0.92 -6.34 -1.48
CA LYS A 130 -0.09 -6.26 -2.55
C LYS A 130 -1.28 -7.20 -2.28
N GLY A 131 -1.01 -8.43 -1.87
CA GLY A 131 -2.05 -9.40 -1.52
C GLY A 131 -2.94 -8.93 -0.36
N ARG A 132 -2.37 -8.34 0.68
CA ARG A 132 -3.10 -7.77 1.82
C ARG A 132 -3.90 -6.53 1.43
N GLY A 133 -3.34 -5.65 0.61
CA GLY A 133 -4.04 -4.49 0.06
C GLY A 133 -5.31 -4.88 -0.69
N ARG A 134 -5.22 -5.85 -1.60
CA ARG A 134 -6.39 -6.38 -2.34
C ARG A 134 -7.45 -6.97 -1.42
N LYS A 135 -7.04 -7.80 -0.45
CA LYS A 135 -7.97 -8.41 0.53
C LYS A 135 -8.66 -7.35 1.39
N MET A 136 -7.91 -6.34 1.82
CA MET A 136 -8.46 -5.25 2.63
C MET A 136 -9.48 -4.43 1.84
N ALA A 137 -9.17 -4.01 0.63
CA ALA A 137 -10.08 -3.26 -0.23
C ALA A 137 -11.38 -4.03 -0.48
N SER A 138 -11.29 -5.32 -0.84
CA SER A 138 -12.46 -6.19 -1.05
C SER A 138 -13.29 -6.40 0.22
N ALA A 139 -12.64 -6.54 1.39
CA ALA A 139 -13.35 -6.65 2.66
C ALA A 139 -14.06 -5.35 3.03
N MET A 140 -13.42 -4.21 2.84
CA MET A 140 -13.98 -2.89 3.09
C MET A 140 -15.20 -2.64 2.21
N GLU A 141 -15.10 -2.90 0.91
CA GLU A 141 -16.21 -2.77 -0.03
C GLU A 141 -17.41 -3.58 0.41
N ARG A 142 -17.22 -4.88 0.68
CA ARG A 142 -18.30 -5.78 1.09
C ARG A 142 -18.97 -5.35 2.40
N LEU A 143 -18.18 -4.91 3.38
CA LEU A 143 -18.68 -4.57 4.70
C LEU A 143 -19.35 -3.19 4.70
N LEU A 144 -18.81 -2.20 3.99
CA LEU A 144 -19.37 -0.86 3.92
C LEU A 144 -20.65 -0.81 3.07
N SER A 145 -20.74 -1.63 2.00
CA SER A 145 -21.99 -1.74 1.22
C SER A 145 -23.19 -2.17 2.08
N GLY A 146 -22.97 -2.97 3.13
CA GLY A 146 -24.01 -3.35 4.09
C GLY A 146 -24.42 -2.24 5.06
N VAL A 147 -23.55 -1.26 5.32
CA VAL A 147 -23.81 -0.15 6.27
C VAL A 147 -24.73 0.91 5.67
N SER A 148 -24.67 1.13 4.36
CA SER A 148 -25.52 2.13 3.66
C SER A 148 -27.02 1.86 3.76
N ALA A 149 -27.42 0.63 4.12
CA ALA A 149 -28.82 0.23 4.27
C ALA A 149 -29.41 0.45 5.68
N SER A 150 -28.57 0.82 6.66
CA SER A 150 -28.99 0.87 8.06
C SER A 150 -28.55 2.22 8.64
N GLY A 151 -29.40 3.20 8.71
CA GLY A 151 -29.13 4.56 9.21
C GLY A 151 -28.38 4.60 10.55
N ALA A 152 -27.12 4.27 10.53
CA ALA A 152 -26.24 4.25 11.69
C ALA A 152 -25.88 5.69 12.08
N ALA A 153 -26.00 5.99 13.37
CA ALA A 153 -25.57 7.26 13.96
C ALA A 153 -24.05 7.49 13.68
N PRO A 154 -23.62 8.74 13.51
CA PRO A 154 -22.23 9.05 13.26
C PRO A 154 -21.34 8.54 14.41
N ILE A 155 -20.49 7.59 14.11
CA ILE A 155 -19.43 7.17 15.05
C ILE A 155 -18.25 8.09 14.76
N GLU A 156 -17.87 8.90 15.73
CA GLU A 156 -16.67 9.72 15.67
C GLU A 156 -15.47 8.83 15.36
N PRO A 157 -14.62 9.19 14.38
CA PRO A 157 -13.41 8.43 14.10
C PRO A 157 -12.52 8.44 15.34
N VAL A 158 -12.22 7.26 15.88
CA VAL A 158 -11.29 7.12 17.00
C VAL A 158 -9.86 7.24 16.44
N TRP A 159 -9.46 8.47 16.18
CA TRP A 159 -8.05 8.80 16.00
C TRP A 159 -7.42 8.79 17.39
N ARG A 160 -6.30 8.07 17.54
CA ARG A 160 -5.58 8.03 18.82
C ARG A 160 -5.37 9.47 19.33
N ARG A 161 -6.02 9.82 20.43
CA ARG A 161 -5.72 11.08 21.14
C ARG A 161 -4.37 10.87 21.83
N VAL A 162 -3.30 11.45 21.27
CA VAL A 162 -2.02 11.55 21.98
C VAL A 162 -2.24 12.56 23.07
N GLU A 163 -2.35 12.10 24.31
CA GLU A 163 -2.31 12.98 25.48
C GLU A 163 -0.89 13.55 25.55
N PRO A 164 -0.71 14.87 25.60
CA PRO A 164 0.61 15.46 25.83
C PRO A 164 1.03 15.18 27.27
N THR A 165 2.22 14.62 27.43
CA THR A 165 2.92 14.45 28.70
C THR A 165 3.44 15.79 29.18
#